data_a1c6526b7836137a8b2ec45813f6dbf6
#
_entry.id   a1c6526b7836137a8b2ec45813f6dbf6
#
_cell.length_a   1.000
_cell.length_b   1.000
_cell.length_c   1.000
_cell.angle_alpha   90.00
_cell.angle_beta   90.00
_cell.angle_gamma   90.00
#
_symmetry.space_group_name_H-M   'P 1'
#
loop_
_entity.id
_entity.type
_entity.pdbx_description
1 polymer ?
#
loop_
_entity_poly.entity_id
_entity_poly.type
_entity_poly.pdbx_seq_one_letter_code
_entity_poly.pdbx_strand_id
1 'polypeptide(L)'
;VLGSGEEKKLKRRRRMVKVVFDIETNGLNPSVIWCIAAKIVGRWDEPTTFEPGNVKDFIPWLQENQVEVLIGHNIINFDIPVIERLLNFTWWGDIEDTLVMSRMDSPSRKGGHSLDAWGERLGNAKGDFGEKEDAWGSYNQEMLEYCIQDVKVTYSLYSLLTKQKLSEDAITMEYEVAKIIHQQKLNGWEFNTRDAITLQAELKSEMFKAEDEVREVXVPLPTXXXXXFPSKPYTIDGEIAVSLQNQLDALAYLDPEQGWGKITYPEFNLGSRKQIARHLIHFGWEPTELTETGIPQVSETILENVEFPEGKLIARYLMLQKRLGLVSSWIEAAGVLDRIHSYINPIGAVTNRMTHSKPNLAQVPAGGSPYGEECRKLFKVKDGYKLVGCDASGLELRMLAHYMDNEKYTKEVVDGDIHTANQVAAGLESRSQAKTFIYAFLYGAGDGKIGEIVGGTGGDGKRLKKNFLANTPALKDLRDRVTKLSEKGTIEGLDGRKLHIRSPHAALNTLLQSAGAIIMKRALVILDGYARQHNIDYKFVGNIHDEIQTEVIESKAEFFGTLAVGSIIEAGTYYNMNCPLDAEYQVGDTWAETH
;
A
#
# COMPACT_ATOMS: atom_id res chain seq x y z
N VAL A 1 -22.80 -4.04 36.36
CA VAL A 1 -22.63 -5.46 36.70
C VAL A 1 -22.29 -6.21 35.42
N LEU A 2 -21.01 -6.45 35.20
CA LEU A 2 -20.56 -7.28 34.07
C LEU A 2 -21.14 -8.68 34.25
N GLY A 3 -21.73 -9.22 33.23
CA GLY A 3 -22.37 -10.54 33.27
C GLY A 3 -21.34 -11.64 33.58
N SER A 4 -21.83 -12.70 34.24
CA SER A 4 -20.99 -13.85 34.64
C SER A 4 -20.14 -14.46 33.53
N GLY A 5 -20.53 -14.23 32.27
CA GLY A 5 -19.79 -14.70 31.09
C GLY A 5 -18.50 -13.95 30.83
N GLU A 6 -18.51 -12.63 31.04
CA GLU A 6 -17.31 -11.80 30.82
C GLU A 6 -16.26 -12.00 31.92
N GLU A 7 -16.71 -12.15 33.16
CA GLU A 7 -15.81 -12.48 34.28
C GLU A 7 -15.15 -13.85 34.11
N LYS A 8 -15.87 -14.82 33.59
CA LYS A 8 -15.33 -16.15 33.27
C LYS A 8 -14.32 -16.08 32.11
N LYS A 9 -14.61 -15.27 31.08
CA LYS A 9 -13.70 -15.03 29.93
C LYS A 9 -12.40 -14.35 30.39
N LEU A 10 -12.51 -13.33 31.27
CA LEU A 10 -11.32 -12.64 31.83
C LEU A 10 -10.48 -13.57 32.73
N LYS A 11 -11.12 -14.39 33.56
CA LYS A 11 -10.42 -15.36 34.42
C LYS A 11 -9.76 -16.48 33.62
N ARG A 12 -10.41 -16.91 32.52
CA ARG A 12 -9.87 -17.95 31.63
C ARG A 12 -8.61 -17.48 30.89
N ARG A 13 -8.61 -16.21 30.37
CA ARG A 13 -7.45 -15.64 29.68
C ARG A 13 -6.20 -15.50 30.56
N ARG A 14 -6.36 -15.29 31.87
CA ARG A 14 -5.22 -15.21 32.80
C ARG A 14 -4.51 -16.55 33.04
N ARG A 15 -5.11 -17.67 32.63
CA ARG A 15 -4.56 -19.03 32.86
C ARG A 15 -4.12 -19.74 31.57
N MET A 16 -4.29 -19.09 30.41
CA MET A 16 -3.92 -19.72 29.14
C MET A 16 -2.42 -20.02 29.08
N VAL A 17 -2.09 -21.27 28.73
CA VAL A 17 -0.69 -21.65 28.47
C VAL A 17 -0.31 -21.14 27.09
N LYS A 18 0.70 -20.30 27.03
CA LYS A 18 1.22 -19.68 25.80
C LYS A 18 2.63 -20.19 25.52
N VAL A 19 2.92 -20.43 24.27
CA VAL A 19 4.24 -20.93 23.82
C VAL A 19 4.77 -20.01 22.70
N VAL A 20 5.98 -19.49 22.88
CA VAL A 20 6.75 -18.86 21.81
C VAL A 20 7.52 -19.97 21.11
N PHE A 21 7.42 -20.04 19.78
CA PHE A 21 8.12 -21.06 18.99
C PHE A 21 8.63 -20.50 17.67
N ASP A 22 9.56 -21.23 17.09
CA ASP A 22 10.13 -20.95 15.77
C ASP A 22 10.53 -22.28 15.12
N ILE A 23 10.57 -22.32 13.77
CA ILE A 23 10.96 -23.50 13.02
C ILE A 23 12.03 -23.17 11.98
N GLU A 24 12.92 -24.14 11.72
CA GLU A 24 13.86 -24.03 10.61
C GLU A 24 13.53 -25.12 9.57
N THR A 25 13.64 -24.74 8.29
CA THR A 25 13.17 -25.55 7.17
C THR A 25 14.17 -25.52 6.00
N ASN A 26 13.90 -26.32 4.98
CA ASN A 26 14.74 -26.36 3.77
C ASN A 26 14.38 -25.28 2.74
N GLY A 27 13.83 -24.15 3.17
CA GLY A 27 13.56 -22.99 2.29
C GLY A 27 12.17 -22.42 2.47
N LEU A 28 11.83 -21.47 1.60
CA LEU A 28 10.55 -20.73 1.69
C LEU A 28 9.32 -21.51 1.23
N ASN A 29 9.51 -22.58 0.48
CA ASN A 29 8.44 -23.53 0.13
C ASN A 29 8.87 -24.92 0.61
N PRO A 30 8.84 -25.14 1.93
CA PRO A 30 9.54 -26.27 2.51
C PRO A 30 8.85 -27.63 2.30
N SER A 31 9.69 -28.66 2.17
CA SER A 31 9.27 -30.06 2.24
C SER A 31 9.76 -30.72 3.52
N VAL A 32 10.63 -30.04 4.29
CA VAL A 32 11.24 -30.59 5.52
C VAL A 32 11.28 -29.48 6.58
N ILE A 33 10.90 -29.85 7.81
CA ILE A 33 11.20 -29.09 9.01
C ILE A 33 12.46 -29.72 9.63
N TRP A 34 13.55 -28.94 9.70
CA TRP A 34 14.80 -29.39 10.27
C TRP A 34 14.77 -29.44 11.79
N CYS A 35 14.23 -28.39 12.41
CA CYS A 35 14.10 -28.34 13.87
C CYS A 35 13.02 -27.37 14.29
N ILE A 36 12.60 -27.49 15.55
CA ILE A 36 11.65 -26.58 16.22
C ILE A 36 12.25 -26.24 17.59
N ALA A 37 12.16 -24.97 17.99
CA ALA A 37 12.43 -24.55 19.35
C ALA A 37 11.16 -23.92 19.93
N ALA A 38 10.85 -24.20 21.20
CA ALA A 38 9.60 -23.77 21.83
C ALA A 38 9.83 -23.42 23.31
N LYS A 39 9.25 -22.29 23.76
CA LYS A 39 9.41 -21.83 25.14
C LYS A 39 8.05 -21.45 25.74
N ILE A 40 7.70 -22.06 26.85
CA ILE A 40 6.45 -21.74 27.57
C ILE A 40 6.63 -20.36 28.25
N VAL A 41 5.68 -19.46 28.01
CA VAL A 41 5.72 -18.10 28.56
C VAL A 41 5.57 -18.17 30.10
N GLY A 42 6.46 -17.45 30.77
CA GLY A 42 6.47 -17.39 32.23
C GLY A 42 7.29 -18.47 32.93
N ARG A 43 7.89 -19.39 32.16
CA ARG A 43 8.84 -20.38 32.72
C ARG A 43 10.28 -19.89 32.52
N TRP A 44 11.17 -20.26 33.43
CA TRP A 44 12.57 -19.81 33.41
C TRP A 44 13.53 -20.77 32.71
N ASP A 45 13.05 -21.98 32.34
CA ASP A 45 13.80 -23.01 31.63
C ASP A 45 14.20 -22.57 30.21
N GLU A 46 15.21 -23.20 29.65
CA GLU A 46 15.63 -22.99 28.25
C GLU A 46 14.54 -23.53 27.31
N PRO A 47 14.51 -23.06 26.04
CA PRO A 47 13.55 -23.60 25.08
C PRO A 47 13.69 -25.13 24.92
N THR A 48 12.57 -25.81 24.86
CA THR A 48 12.50 -27.22 24.45
C THR A 48 12.78 -27.30 22.96
N THR A 49 13.56 -28.27 22.51
CA THR A 49 13.95 -28.41 21.13
C THR A 49 13.49 -29.75 20.53
N PHE A 50 13.21 -29.75 19.25
CA PHE A 50 12.82 -30.91 18.45
C PHE A 50 13.72 -30.94 17.22
N GLU A 51 14.48 -32.01 17.05
CA GLU A 51 15.46 -32.20 15.99
C GLU A 51 14.89 -33.13 14.91
N PRO A 52 15.56 -33.41 13.79
CA PRO A 52 14.98 -34.22 12.70
C PRO A 52 14.40 -35.57 13.14
N GLY A 53 14.98 -36.18 14.16
CA GLY A 53 14.51 -37.49 14.67
C GLY A 53 13.21 -37.41 15.47
N ASN A 54 12.86 -36.22 16.01
CA ASN A 54 11.70 -36.10 16.90
C ASN A 54 10.86 -34.84 16.66
N VAL A 55 10.95 -34.21 15.49
CA VAL A 55 10.13 -33.03 15.13
C VAL A 55 8.62 -33.32 15.35
N LYS A 56 8.18 -34.56 15.08
CA LYS A 56 6.76 -34.93 15.23
C LYS A 56 6.28 -34.90 16.68
N ASP A 57 7.21 -34.99 17.66
CA ASP A 57 6.87 -34.96 19.08
C ASP A 57 6.42 -33.59 19.55
N PHE A 58 6.61 -32.55 18.71
CA PHE A 58 6.11 -31.21 19.00
C PHE A 58 4.59 -31.18 19.26
N ILE A 59 3.83 -31.94 18.48
CA ILE A 59 2.37 -31.97 18.61
C ILE A 59 1.92 -32.59 19.94
N PRO A 60 2.36 -33.83 20.32
CA PRO A 60 2.08 -34.36 21.65
C PRO A 60 2.54 -33.43 22.76
N TRP A 61 3.73 -32.82 22.61
CA TRP A 61 4.26 -31.90 23.61
C TRP A 61 3.33 -30.70 23.83
N LEU A 62 2.73 -30.13 22.75
CA LEU A 62 1.73 -29.04 22.85
C LEU A 62 0.50 -29.51 23.65
N GLN A 63 0.05 -30.75 23.39
CA GLN A 63 -1.14 -31.33 24.05
C GLN A 63 -0.86 -31.60 25.54
N GLU A 64 0.29 -32.20 25.86
CA GLU A 64 0.69 -32.52 27.24
C GLU A 64 0.83 -31.26 28.10
N ASN A 65 1.32 -30.19 27.49
CA ASN A 65 1.47 -28.90 28.18
C ASN A 65 0.18 -28.06 28.15
N GLN A 66 -0.92 -28.58 27.53
CA GLN A 66 -2.20 -27.89 27.43
C GLN A 66 -2.06 -26.50 26.80
N VAL A 67 -1.25 -26.40 25.74
CA VAL A 67 -0.99 -25.13 25.08
C VAL A 67 -2.26 -24.62 24.39
N GLU A 68 -2.63 -23.38 24.65
CA GLU A 68 -3.81 -22.72 24.09
C GLU A 68 -3.46 -21.61 23.11
N VAL A 69 -2.24 -21.06 23.15
CA VAL A 69 -1.82 -19.95 22.29
C VAL A 69 -0.41 -20.23 21.74
N LEU A 70 -0.25 -20.14 20.45
CA LEU A 70 1.06 -20.13 19.79
C LEU A 70 1.47 -18.70 19.46
N ILE A 71 2.71 -18.35 19.80
CA ILE A 71 3.30 -17.04 19.59
C ILE A 71 4.55 -17.21 18.74
N GLY A 72 4.74 -16.34 17.76
CA GLY A 72 5.96 -16.30 16.97
C GLY A 72 6.02 -15.07 16.09
N HIS A 73 7.06 -14.98 15.27
CA HIS A 73 7.28 -13.82 14.40
C HIS A 73 6.97 -14.19 12.96
N ASN A 74 5.88 -13.67 12.41
CA ASN A 74 5.38 -14.00 11.06
C ASN A 74 4.84 -15.43 10.96
N ILE A 75 4.40 -15.99 12.06
CA ILE A 75 3.95 -17.40 12.10
C ILE A 75 2.64 -17.63 11.34
N ILE A 76 1.79 -16.59 11.19
CA ILE A 76 0.55 -16.71 10.43
C ILE A 76 0.86 -17.01 8.95
N ASN A 77 1.93 -16.42 8.42
CA ASN A 77 2.30 -16.56 7.01
C ASN A 77 3.23 -17.73 6.74
N PHE A 78 3.91 -18.26 7.75
CA PHE A 78 4.94 -19.27 7.51
C PHE A 78 4.85 -20.45 8.47
N ASP A 79 5.22 -20.29 9.73
CA ASP A 79 5.41 -21.42 10.66
C ASP A 79 4.14 -22.26 10.81
N ILE A 80 2.99 -21.63 11.10
CA ILE A 80 1.73 -22.35 11.30
C ILE A 80 1.33 -23.14 10.05
N PRO A 81 1.22 -22.52 8.85
CA PRO A 81 0.91 -23.28 7.64
C PRO A 81 1.89 -24.43 7.37
N VAL A 82 3.17 -24.23 7.65
CA VAL A 82 4.19 -25.26 7.40
C VAL A 82 4.03 -26.45 8.37
N ILE A 83 3.89 -26.19 9.68
CA ILE A 83 3.73 -27.28 10.65
C ILE A 83 2.41 -28.02 10.44
N GLU A 84 1.32 -27.33 10.11
CA GLU A 84 0.03 -27.96 9.81
C GLU A 84 0.16 -28.91 8.62
N ARG A 85 0.80 -28.46 7.55
CA ARG A 85 0.97 -29.26 6.32
C ARG A 85 1.93 -30.42 6.50
N LEU A 86 3.11 -30.19 7.09
CA LEU A 86 4.18 -31.19 7.15
C LEU A 86 4.02 -32.17 8.33
N LEU A 87 3.36 -31.74 9.42
CA LEU A 87 3.08 -32.61 10.56
C LEU A 87 1.66 -33.20 10.53
N ASN A 88 0.88 -32.83 9.52
CA ASN A 88 -0.48 -33.34 9.25
C ASN A 88 -1.43 -33.16 10.43
N PHE A 89 -1.58 -31.89 10.87
CA PHE A 89 -2.54 -31.55 11.91
C PHE A 89 -3.09 -30.13 11.66
N THR A 90 -4.10 -29.75 12.42
CA THR A 90 -4.64 -28.37 12.39
C THR A 90 -4.51 -27.79 13.79
N TRP A 91 -3.95 -26.60 13.88
CA TRP A 91 -3.81 -25.92 15.19
C TRP A 91 -5.19 -25.57 15.75
N TRP A 92 -5.41 -25.93 17.01
CA TRP A 92 -6.71 -25.81 17.69
C TRP A 92 -6.87 -24.56 18.54
N GLY A 93 -5.82 -23.80 18.76
CA GLY A 93 -5.80 -22.68 19.71
C GLY A 93 -5.68 -21.33 19.05
N ASP A 94 -5.44 -20.31 19.87
CA ASP A 94 -5.22 -18.95 19.40
C ASP A 94 -3.80 -18.75 18.87
N ILE A 95 -3.63 -17.70 18.09
CA ILE A 95 -2.33 -17.31 17.49
C ILE A 95 -2.06 -15.85 17.83
N GLU A 96 -0.85 -15.54 18.29
CA GLU A 96 -0.38 -14.17 18.48
C GLU A 96 0.91 -13.99 17.68
N ASP A 97 0.90 -13.07 16.72
CA ASP A 97 2.02 -12.88 15.78
C ASP A 97 2.72 -11.55 16.08
N THR A 98 3.99 -11.63 16.48
CA THR A 98 4.76 -10.44 16.86
C THR A 98 5.08 -9.53 15.68
N LEU A 99 5.06 -10.01 14.44
CA LEU A 99 5.17 -9.15 13.26
C LEU A 99 3.94 -8.26 13.13
N VAL A 100 2.74 -8.85 13.30
CA VAL A 100 1.47 -8.08 13.27
C VAL A 100 1.46 -7.07 14.43
N MET A 101 1.84 -7.51 15.64
CA MET A 101 1.93 -6.62 16.82
C MET A 101 2.88 -5.45 16.55
N SER A 102 4.07 -5.73 16.00
CA SER A 102 5.10 -4.72 15.70
C SER A 102 4.60 -3.69 14.69
N ARG A 103 3.93 -4.15 13.62
CA ARG A 103 3.35 -3.27 12.60
C ARG A 103 2.22 -2.42 13.18
N MET A 104 1.39 -3.00 14.03
CA MET A 104 0.29 -2.26 14.66
C MET A 104 0.79 -1.22 15.66
N ASP A 105 1.85 -1.54 16.41
CA ASP A 105 2.48 -0.59 17.34
C ASP A 105 3.05 0.63 16.59
N SER A 106 3.69 0.42 15.43
CA SER A 106 4.25 1.52 14.62
C SER A 106 4.44 1.07 13.18
N PRO A 107 3.46 1.30 12.28
CA PRO A 107 3.54 0.80 10.88
C PRO A 107 4.80 1.25 10.12
N SER A 108 5.28 2.47 10.37
CA SER A 108 6.42 3.07 9.69
C SER A 108 7.71 2.99 10.52
N ARG A 109 7.89 1.93 11.29
CA ARG A 109 9.05 1.77 12.18
C ARG A 109 10.37 1.87 11.40
N LYS A 110 11.21 2.79 11.84
CA LYS A 110 12.56 2.97 11.26
C LYS A 110 13.38 1.69 11.43
N GLY A 111 14.00 1.21 10.37
CA GLY A 111 14.76 -0.04 10.36
C GLY A 111 13.90 -1.29 10.16
N GLY A 112 12.59 -1.12 10.01
CA GLY A 112 11.67 -2.22 9.68
C GLY A 112 11.25 -3.09 10.86
N HIS A 113 10.63 -4.22 10.52
CA HIS A 113 9.96 -5.10 11.48
C HIS A 113 10.56 -6.52 11.54
N SER A 114 11.65 -6.80 10.80
CA SER A 114 12.25 -8.14 10.78
C SER A 114 12.73 -8.53 12.18
N LEU A 115 12.82 -9.82 12.43
CA LEU A 115 13.32 -10.33 13.70
C LEU A 115 14.78 -9.92 13.92
N ASP A 116 15.59 -9.85 12.84
CA ASP A 116 16.96 -9.32 12.90
C ASP A 116 17.00 -7.89 13.43
N ALA A 117 16.19 -7.01 12.82
CA ALA A 117 16.12 -5.60 13.23
C ALA A 117 15.68 -5.48 14.69
N TRP A 118 14.78 -6.35 15.12
CA TRP A 118 14.34 -6.38 16.53
C TRP A 118 15.45 -6.93 17.46
N GLY A 119 16.17 -7.95 17.01
CA GLY A 119 17.31 -8.48 17.77
C GLY A 119 18.34 -7.40 18.08
N GLU A 120 18.68 -6.59 17.05
CA GLU A 120 19.60 -5.46 17.24
C GLU A 120 19.05 -4.43 18.23
N ARG A 121 17.78 -4.03 18.10
CA ARG A 121 17.14 -3.05 18.99
C ARG A 121 17.08 -3.52 20.44
N LEU A 122 16.91 -4.82 20.65
CA LEU A 122 16.76 -5.41 21.98
C LEU A 122 18.12 -5.76 22.60
N GLY A 123 19.23 -5.57 21.88
CA GLY A 123 20.56 -5.96 22.33
C GLY A 123 20.72 -7.47 22.43
N ASN A 124 19.97 -8.21 21.63
CA ASN A 124 19.92 -9.67 21.61
C ASN A 124 20.00 -10.15 20.16
N ALA A 125 21.08 -9.76 19.46
CA ALA A 125 21.22 -9.96 18.03
C ALA A 125 21.20 -11.44 17.65
N LYS A 126 20.64 -11.71 16.50
CA LYS A 126 20.68 -13.04 15.85
C LYS A 126 22.11 -13.29 15.34
N GLY A 127 22.48 -14.53 15.18
CA GLY A 127 23.72 -14.90 14.52
C GLY A 127 23.63 -14.74 13.00
N ASP A 128 24.74 -14.96 12.33
CA ASP A 128 24.90 -14.83 10.88
C ASP A 128 24.61 -16.14 10.12
N PHE A 129 24.06 -17.12 10.77
CA PHE A 129 23.82 -18.47 10.18
C PHE A 129 23.09 -18.38 8.85
N GLY A 130 22.02 -17.60 8.79
CA GLY A 130 21.19 -17.45 7.59
C GLY A 130 21.89 -16.80 6.39
N GLU A 131 23.06 -16.18 6.59
CA GLU A 131 23.85 -15.56 5.53
C GLU A 131 24.83 -16.54 4.86
N LYS A 132 25.02 -17.72 5.46
CA LYS A 132 25.96 -18.74 4.97
C LYS A 132 25.43 -19.39 3.69
N GLU A 133 26.35 -19.69 2.77
CA GLU A 133 26.02 -20.43 1.54
C GLU A 133 25.46 -21.81 1.93
N ASP A 134 24.31 -22.15 1.35
CA ASP A 134 23.62 -23.42 1.58
C ASP A 134 23.20 -23.68 3.05
N ALA A 135 23.00 -22.62 3.84
CA ALA A 135 22.61 -22.70 5.25
C ALA A 135 21.42 -23.65 5.49
N TRP A 136 20.48 -23.67 4.55
CA TRP A 136 19.20 -24.37 4.70
C TRP A 136 19.17 -25.76 4.04
N GLY A 137 20.28 -26.20 3.46
CA GLY A 137 20.37 -27.47 2.72
C GLY A 137 20.29 -28.71 3.60
N SER A 138 20.78 -28.64 4.83
CA SER A 138 20.77 -29.75 5.77
C SER A 138 20.81 -29.28 7.21
N TYR A 139 20.29 -30.14 8.11
CA TYR A 139 20.32 -29.86 9.54
C TYR A 139 21.76 -29.88 10.10
N ASN A 140 22.05 -28.93 10.98
CA ASN A 140 23.28 -28.93 11.80
C ASN A 140 23.04 -28.24 13.14
N GLN A 141 24.00 -28.33 14.05
CA GLN A 141 23.89 -27.80 15.40
C GLN A 141 23.78 -26.28 15.43
N GLU A 142 24.48 -25.58 14.51
CA GLU A 142 24.39 -24.11 14.41
C GLU A 142 22.97 -23.66 14.03
N MET A 143 22.28 -24.43 13.17
CA MET A 143 20.87 -24.16 12.80
C MET A 143 19.97 -24.25 14.04
N LEU A 144 20.19 -25.26 14.89
CA LEU A 144 19.40 -25.40 16.12
C LEU A 144 19.65 -24.22 17.07
N GLU A 145 20.91 -23.83 17.21
CA GLU A 145 21.28 -22.67 18.04
C GLU A 145 20.66 -21.38 17.51
N TYR A 146 20.61 -21.23 16.18
CA TYR A 146 19.95 -20.10 15.52
C TYR A 146 18.45 -20.08 15.82
N CYS A 147 17.78 -21.22 15.68
CA CYS A 147 16.35 -21.39 16.02
C CYS A 147 16.06 -21.03 17.49
N ILE A 148 16.90 -21.52 18.43
CA ILE A 148 16.80 -21.19 19.86
C ILE A 148 16.93 -19.68 20.06
N GLN A 149 17.88 -19.04 19.38
CA GLN A 149 18.10 -17.61 19.48
C GLN A 149 16.88 -16.84 18.97
N ASP A 150 16.27 -17.28 17.86
CA ASP A 150 15.06 -16.66 17.30
C ASP A 150 13.90 -16.71 18.31
N VAL A 151 13.74 -17.82 19.01
CA VAL A 151 12.74 -17.95 20.09
C VAL A 151 13.04 -16.95 21.22
N LYS A 152 14.31 -16.78 21.61
CA LYS A 152 14.71 -15.83 22.67
C LYS A 152 14.44 -14.37 22.27
N VAL A 153 14.76 -14.01 21.02
CA VAL A 153 14.48 -12.66 20.50
C VAL A 153 12.96 -12.44 20.44
N THR A 154 12.21 -13.41 19.92
CA THR A 154 10.75 -13.32 19.80
C THR A 154 10.09 -13.22 21.18
N TYR A 155 10.58 -13.95 22.18
CA TYR A 155 10.09 -13.87 23.57
C TYR A 155 10.30 -12.46 24.13
N SER A 156 11.50 -11.90 23.92
CA SER A 156 11.83 -10.54 24.38
C SER A 156 10.95 -9.50 23.68
N LEU A 157 10.77 -9.65 22.37
CA LEU A 157 9.90 -8.78 21.56
C LEU A 157 8.45 -8.88 22.04
N TYR A 158 7.92 -10.08 22.21
CA TYR A 158 6.56 -10.31 22.71
C TYR A 158 6.37 -9.63 24.07
N SER A 159 7.34 -9.81 24.98
CA SER A 159 7.30 -9.19 26.32
C SER A 159 7.30 -7.66 26.25
N LEU A 160 8.00 -7.07 25.28
CA LEU A 160 8.00 -5.62 25.04
C LEU A 160 6.65 -5.17 24.49
N LEU A 161 6.17 -5.83 23.43
CA LEU A 161 4.95 -5.39 22.72
C LEU A 161 3.68 -5.55 23.57
N THR A 162 3.63 -6.54 24.44
CA THR A 162 2.47 -6.69 25.35
C THR A 162 2.37 -5.53 26.35
N LYS A 163 3.49 -4.87 26.66
CA LYS A 163 3.50 -3.69 27.53
C LYS A 163 2.97 -2.43 26.82
N GLN A 164 2.89 -2.43 25.48
CA GLN A 164 2.43 -1.27 24.71
C GLN A 164 0.91 -1.07 24.79
N LYS A 165 0.18 -2.01 25.40
CA LYS A 165 -1.28 -1.97 25.57
C LYS A 165 -2.00 -1.74 24.23
N LEU A 166 -1.66 -2.57 23.23
CA LEU A 166 -2.36 -2.54 21.94
C LEU A 166 -3.85 -2.81 22.14
N SER A 167 -4.70 -2.12 21.36
CA SER A 167 -6.14 -2.37 21.40
C SER A 167 -6.42 -3.85 21.12
N GLU A 168 -7.09 -4.51 22.06
CA GLU A 168 -7.41 -5.94 21.97
C GLU A 168 -8.32 -6.24 20.77
N ASP A 169 -9.34 -5.39 20.57
CA ASP A 169 -10.24 -5.53 19.42
C ASP A 169 -9.47 -5.40 18.10
N ALA A 170 -8.59 -4.39 18.02
CA ALA A 170 -7.81 -4.12 16.81
C ALA A 170 -6.82 -5.25 16.51
N ILE A 171 -6.05 -5.71 17.51
CA ILE A 171 -5.02 -6.75 17.26
C ILE A 171 -5.66 -8.09 16.89
N THR A 172 -6.78 -8.44 17.53
CA THR A 172 -7.51 -9.67 17.22
C THR A 172 -8.02 -9.64 15.77
N MET A 173 -8.61 -8.50 15.36
CA MET A 173 -9.03 -8.32 13.97
C MET A 173 -7.85 -8.44 13.00
N GLU A 174 -6.72 -7.81 13.31
CA GLU A 174 -5.54 -7.85 12.42
C GLU A 174 -4.97 -9.26 12.28
N TYR A 175 -5.04 -10.11 13.30
CA TYR A 175 -4.65 -11.52 13.16
C TYR A 175 -5.58 -12.25 12.18
N GLU A 176 -6.90 -12.03 12.29
CA GLU A 176 -7.86 -12.65 11.37
C GLU A 176 -7.66 -12.14 9.92
N VAL A 177 -7.45 -10.84 9.76
CA VAL A 177 -7.13 -10.24 8.46
C VAL A 177 -5.84 -10.84 7.89
N ALA A 178 -4.81 -11.01 8.71
CA ALA A 178 -3.54 -11.61 8.28
C ALA A 178 -3.74 -13.04 7.74
N LYS A 179 -4.58 -13.84 8.39
CA LYS A 179 -4.94 -15.19 7.93
C LYS A 179 -5.66 -15.16 6.58
N ILE A 180 -6.64 -14.26 6.44
CA ILE A 180 -7.42 -14.11 5.20
C ILE A 180 -6.50 -13.67 4.05
N ILE A 181 -5.63 -12.69 4.30
CA ILE A 181 -4.70 -12.16 3.28
C ILE A 181 -3.64 -13.21 2.91
N HIS A 182 -3.18 -14.01 3.87
CA HIS A 182 -2.30 -15.14 3.57
C HIS A 182 -2.99 -16.10 2.59
N GLN A 183 -4.24 -16.46 2.86
CA GLN A 183 -5.00 -17.33 1.97
C GLN A 183 -5.23 -16.68 0.60
N GLN A 184 -5.52 -15.38 0.57
CA GLN A 184 -5.67 -14.63 -0.70
C GLN A 184 -4.39 -14.72 -1.54
N LYS A 185 -3.23 -14.58 -0.92
CA LYS A 185 -1.93 -14.73 -1.61
C LYS A 185 -1.80 -16.13 -2.21
N LEU A 186 -2.19 -17.17 -1.45
CA LEU A 186 -2.17 -18.54 -1.95
C LEU A 186 -3.15 -18.76 -3.09
N ASN A 187 -4.34 -18.17 -3.01
CA ASN A 187 -5.36 -18.23 -4.06
C ASN A 187 -4.82 -17.69 -5.39
N GLY A 188 -4.18 -16.52 -5.34
CA GLY A 188 -3.82 -15.75 -6.53
C GLY A 188 -5.06 -15.24 -7.26
N TRP A 189 -4.87 -14.44 -8.29
CA TRP A 189 -5.95 -13.93 -9.14
C TRP A 189 -5.73 -14.45 -10.57
N GLU A 190 -6.72 -15.10 -11.14
CA GLU A 190 -6.59 -15.65 -12.50
C GLU A 190 -6.38 -14.52 -13.50
N PHE A 191 -5.44 -14.70 -14.41
CA PHE A 191 -4.94 -13.66 -15.30
C PHE A 191 -4.96 -14.17 -16.74
N ASN A 192 -5.45 -13.33 -17.66
CA ASN A 192 -5.52 -13.65 -19.08
C ASN A 192 -4.20 -13.27 -19.77
N THR A 193 -3.20 -14.12 -19.65
CA THR A 193 -1.87 -13.88 -20.22
C THR A 193 -1.90 -13.70 -21.73
N ARG A 194 -2.76 -14.45 -22.44
CA ARG A 194 -2.90 -14.35 -23.90
C ARG A 194 -3.31 -12.92 -24.32
N ASP A 195 -4.38 -12.41 -23.72
CA ASP A 195 -4.86 -11.06 -24.03
C ASP A 195 -3.88 -9.99 -23.53
N ALA A 196 -3.17 -10.28 -22.44
CA ALA A 196 -2.14 -9.38 -21.93
C ALA A 196 -0.98 -9.21 -22.92
N ILE A 197 -0.55 -10.30 -23.56
CA ILE A 197 0.51 -10.26 -24.58
C ILE A 197 0.03 -9.43 -25.79
N THR A 198 -1.23 -9.58 -26.18
CA THR A 198 -1.81 -8.77 -27.26
C THR A 198 -1.82 -7.28 -26.88
N LEU A 199 -2.28 -6.95 -25.68
CA LEU A 199 -2.28 -5.57 -25.17
C LEU A 199 -0.86 -5.02 -25.07
N GLN A 200 0.10 -5.82 -24.62
CA GLN A 200 1.52 -5.44 -24.55
C GLN A 200 2.04 -5.02 -25.93
N ALA A 201 1.72 -5.82 -26.96
CA ALA A 201 2.15 -5.52 -28.35
C ALA A 201 1.51 -4.22 -28.85
N GLU A 202 0.21 -4.01 -28.57
CA GLU A 202 -0.51 -2.78 -28.94
C GLU A 202 0.11 -1.55 -28.25
N LEU A 203 0.32 -1.64 -26.95
CA LEU A 203 0.93 -0.55 -26.15
C LEU A 203 2.33 -0.21 -26.67
N LYS A 204 3.12 -1.23 -27.01
CA LYS A 204 4.48 -1.05 -27.55
C LYS A 204 4.44 -0.33 -28.91
N SER A 205 3.51 -0.74 -29.78
CA SER A 205 3.31 -0.10 -31.10
C SER A 205 2.92 1.37 -30.94
N GLU A 206 1.94 1.66 -30.07
CA GLU A 206 1.48 3.03 -29.83
C GLU A 206 2.58 3.88 -29.17
N MET A 207 3.39 3.28 -28.28
CA MET A 207 4.51 3.98 -27.64
C MET A 207 5.57 4.38 -28.68
N PHE A 208 5.89 3.50 -29.64
CA PHE A 208 6.84 3.82 -30.71
C PHE A 208 6.30 4.96 -31.61
N LYS A 209 5.00 4.94 -31.95
CA LYS A 209 4.39 6.04 -32.71
C LYS A 209 4.48 7.36 -31.95
N ALA A 210 4.17 7.34 -30.66
CA ALA A 210 4.27 8.53 -29.81
C ALA A 210 5.72 9.01 -29.69
N GLU A 211 6.68 8.09 -29.61
CA GLU A 211 8.11 8.43 -29.58
C GLU A 211 8.55 9.13 -30.86
N ASP A 212 8.12 8.62 -32.03
CA ASP A 212 8.43 9.23 -33.33
C ASP A 212 7.84 10.64 -33.41
N GLU A 213 6.56 10.81 -33.01
CA GLU A 213 5.89 12.11 -32.99
C GLU A 213 6.65 13.12 -32.07
N VAL A 214 7.07 12.66 -30.89
CA VAL A 214 7.84 13.51 -29.97
C VAL A 214 9.20 13.88 -30.56
N ARG A 215 9.90 12.94 -31.23
CA ARG A 215 11.21 13.19 -31.84
C ARG A 215 11.14 14.19 -33.01
N GLU A 216 10.06 14.24 -33.72
CA GLU A 216 9.83 15.25 -34.78
C GLU A 216 9.75 16.66 -34.21
N VAL A 217 9.31 16.79 -33.01
CA VAL A 217 9.15 18.09 -32.34
C VAL A 217 10.35 18.44 -31.43
N UNK A 218 10.70 17.51 -30.67
CA UNK A 218 11.57 17.75 -29.84
C UNK A 218 12.83 17.67 -30.36
N VAL A 219 13.38 18.61 -31.02
CA VAL A 219 14.73 18.70 -31.57
C VAL A 219 15.79 18.81 -30.48
N PRO A 220 17.00 18.33 -30.74
CA PRO A 220 18.07 18.42 -29.73
C PRO A 220 18.33 19.86 -29.31
N LEU A 221 18.31 20.13 -27.99
CA LEU A 221 18.62 21.44 -27.43
C LEU A 221 20.12 21.54 -27.10
N PRO A 222 20.78 22.69 -27.34
CA PRO A 222 22.21 22.90 -27.03
C PRO A 222 22.47 22.71 -25.52
N THR A 223 23.52 21.99 -25.23
CA THR A 223 23.94 21.73 -23.85
C THR A 223 25.42 22.10 -23.65
N UNK A 224 25.82 22.78 -22.82
CA UNK A 224 26.98 23.18 -22.56
C UNK A 224 27.65 22.17 -21.87
N UNK A 225 28.48 22.03 -22.36
CA UNK A 225 29.22 21.12 -21.77
C UNK A 225 30.27 21.83 -21.11
N UNK A 226 30.65 21.71 -20.55
CA UNK A 226 31.61 22.22 -19.93
C UNK A 226 32.13 23.39 -20.47
N UNK A 227 32.40 23.95 -20.15
CA UNK A 227 32.88 24.77 -20.40
C UNK A 227 34.02 24.64 -20.48
N UNK A 228 34.48 24.46 -21.12
CA UNK A 228 35.40 24.41 -21.21
C UNK A 228 35.92 25.45 -21.23
N PHE A 229 36.59 26.02 -20.46
CA PHE A 229 37.36 27.26 -20.38
C PHE A 229 38.85 26.96 -20.65
N PRO A 230 39.33 27.32 -21.81
CA PRO A 230 40.79 27.24 -22.04
C PRO A 230 41.52 28.15 -21.05
N SER A 231 42.55 27.64 -20.43
CA SER A 231 43.34 28.41 -19.44
C SER A 231 44.02 29.66 -20.05
N LYS A 232 44.29 29.61 -21.35
CA LYS A 232 44.88 30.75 -22.11
C LYS A 232 44.18 30.81 -23.48
N PRO A 233 43.03 31.48 -23.57
CA PRO A 233 42.31 31.53 -24.85
C PRO A 233 42.94 32.46 -25.89
N TYR A 234 43.81 33.36 -25.47
CA TYR A 234 44.43 34.33 -26.36
C TYR A 234 45.98 34.27 -26.26
N THR A 235 46.64 34.61 -27.35
CA THR A 235 48.10 34.85 -27.41
C THR A 235 48.42 36.18 -26.72
N ILE A 236 49.70 36.45 -26.55
CA ILE A 236 50.21 37.73 -25.98
C ILE A 236 49.75 38.92 -26.85
N ASP A 237 49.64 38.69 -28.16
CA ASP A 237 49.22 39.71 -29.13
C ASP A 237 47.68 39.87 -29.24
N GLY A 238 46.92 39.14 -28.41
CA GLY A 238 45.45 39.24 -28.33
C GLY A 238 44.72 38.40 -29.37
N GLU A 239 45.41 37.55 -30.14
CA GLU A 239 44.77 36.64 -31.10
C GLU A 239 44.35 35.34 -30.42
N ILE A 240 43.37 34.64 -31.00
CA ILE A 240 42.93 33.36 -30.48
C ILE A 240 44.08 32.35 -30.57
N ALA A 241 44.39 31.70 -29.46
CA ALA A 241 45.48 30.70 -29.41
C ALA A 241 45.21 29.57 -30.41
N VAL A 242 46.25 29.12 -31.11
CA VAL A 242 46.18 28.04 -32.13
C VAL A 242 45.52 26.78 -31.55
N SER A 243 45.81 26.47 -30.29
CA SER A 243 45.22 25.31 -29.60
C SER A 243 43.70 25.42 -29.44
N LEU A 244 43.20 26.64 -29.28
CA LEU A 244 41.75 26.92 -29.20
C LEU A 244 41.17 27.01 -30.62
N GLN A 245 41.89 27.61 -31.56
CA GLN A 245 41.43 27.74 -32.94
C GLN A 245 41.15 26.38 -33.58
N ASN A 246 41.93 25.36 -33.26
CA ASN A 246 41.70 23.98 -33.71
C ASN A 246 40.48 23.32 -33.07
N GLN A 247 39.90 23.91 -32.04
CA GLN A 247 38.74 23.42 -31.35
C GLN A 247 37.48 24.28 -31.58
N LEU A 248 37.59 25.35 -32.33
CA LEU A 248 36.51 26.33 -32.52
C LEU A 248 35.23 25.72 -33.11
N ASP A 249 35.38 24.69 -33.96
CA ASP A 249 34.22 24.00 -34.52
C ASP A 249 33.40 23.25 -33.46
N ALA A 250 34.06 22.92 -32.33
CA ALA A 250 33.44 22.20 -31.21
C ALA A 250 33.13 23.11 -30.01
N LEU A 251 33.50 24.40 -30.09
CA LEU A 251 33.33 25.38 -29.02
C LEU A 251 32.47 26.54 -29.51
N ALA A 252 31.62 27.03 -28.65
CA ALA A 252 30.86 28.24 -28.88
C ALA A 252 31.03 29.18 -27.71
N TYR A 253 31.03 30.47 -28.00
CA TYR A 253 31.11 31.51 -26.98
C TYR A 253 29.77 31.59 -26.24
N LEU A 254 29.78 31.35 -24.94
CA LEU A 254 28.55 31.33 -24.15
C LEU A 254 28.08 32.74 -23.76
N ASP A 255 28.96 33.51 -23.15
CA ASP A 255 28.78 34.93 -22.87
C ASP A 255 30.08 35.53 -22.32
N PRO A 256 30.21 36.89 -22.28
CA PRO A 256 31.44 37.52 -21.81
C PRO A 256 31.86 37.18 -20.38
N GLU A 257 30.90 36.85 -19.52
CA GLU A 257 31.17 36.52 -18.10
C GLU A 257 31.46 35.05 -17.90
N GLN A 258 30.83 34.18 -18.70
CA GLN A 258 30.98 32.72 -18.59
C GLN A 258 32.13 32.17 -19.45
N GLY A 259 32.56 32.91 -20.46
CA GLY A 259 33.68 32.52 -21.33
C GLY A 259 33.29 31.50 -22.39
N TRP A 260 34.24 30.65 -22.79
CA TRP A 260 34.07 29.67 -23.86
C TRP A 260 33.59 28.33 -23.33
N GLY A 261 32.68 27.69 -24.03
CA GLY A 261 32.21 26.36 -23.67
C GLY A 261 31.92 25.51 -24.89
N LYS A 262 32.09 24.22 -24.72
CA LYS A 262 31.73 23.26 -25.77
C LYS A 262 30.20 23.08 -25.77
N ILE A 263 29.59 23.32 -26.92
CA ILE A 263 28.16 23.07 -27.09
C ILE A 263 27.97 21.74 -27.80
N THR A 264 27.17 20.88 -27.23
CA THR A 264 26.73 19.61 -27.82
C THR A 264 25.22 19.64 -28.01
N TYR A 265 24.71 18.88 -28.95
CA TYR A 265 23.29 18.73 -29.21
C TYR A 265 22.91 17.25 -28.93
N PRO A 266 22.80 16.88 -27.67
CA PRO A 266 22.50 15.50 -27.34
C PRO A 266 21.13 15.11 -27.88
N GLU A 267 21.03 13.93 -28.43
CA GLU A 267 19.73 13.39 -28.89
C GLU A 267 18.73 13.42 -27.74
N PHE A 268 17.50 13.81 -28.03
CA PHE A 268 16.43 13.89 -27.01
C PHE A 268 16.12 12.49 -26.48
N ASN A 269 16.29 12.31 -25.19
CA ASN A 269 16.06 11.04 -24.50
C ASN A 269 14.77 11.12 -23.66
N LEU A 270 13.72 10.49 -24.14
CA LEU A 270 12.42 10.39 -23.45
C LEU A 270 12.48 9.63 -22.12
N GLY A 271 13.55 8.88 -21.87
CA GLY A 271 13.79 8.27 -20.56
C GLY A 271 14.31 9.25 -19.51
N SER A 272 14.78 10.43 -19.96
CA SER A 272 15.40 11.42 -19.06
C SER A 272 14.41 12.51 -18.65
N ARG A 273 13.87 12.40 -17.43
CA ARG A 273 12.95 13.41 -16.87
C ARG A 273 13.57 14.82 -16.89
N LYS A 274 14.89 14.90 -16.69
CA LYS A 274 15.62 16.16 -16.73
C LYS A 274 15.61 16.80 -18.15
N GLN A 275 15.81 15.97 -19.19
CA GLN A 275 15.72 16.47 -20.57
C GLN A 275 14.29 16.87 -20.94
N ILE A 276 13.30 16.06 -20.53
CA ILE A 276 11.88 16.38 -20.76
C ILE A 276 11.55 17.73 -20.13
N ALA A 277 11.89 17.93 -18.85
CA ALA A 277 11.63 19.21 -18.16
C ALA A 277 12.26 20.39 -18.91
N ARG A 278 13.52 20.23 -19.33
CA ARG A 278 14.24 21.27 -20.05
C ARG A 278 13.57 21.64 -21.38
N HIS A 279 13.12 20.64 -22.14
CA HIS A 279 12.43 20.87 -23.41
C HIS A 279 11.07 21.55 -23.19
N LEU A 280 10.31 21.10 -22.18
CA LEU A 280 9.03 21.70 -21.87
C LEU A 280 9.16 23.16 -21.43
N ILE A 281 10.18 23.47 -20.62
CA ILE A 281 10.50 24.85 -20.23
C ILE A 281 10.84 25.70 -21.47
N HIS A 282 11.60 25.11 -22.41
CA HIS A 282 11.91 25.80 -23.68
C HIS A 282 10.64 26.14 -24.47
N PHE A 283 9.60 25.32 -24.37
CA PHE A 283 8.30 25.58 -25.00
C PHE A 283 7.36 26.45 -24.13
N GLY A 284 7.83 26.92 -22.98
CA GLY A 284 7.08 27.84 -22.12
C GLY A 284 6.40 27.19 -20.92
N TRP A 285 6.72 25.94 -20.61
CA TRP A 285 6.16 25.28 -19.42
C TRP A 285 6.75 25.87 -18.13
N GLU A 286 5.88 26.21 -17.18
CA GLU A 286 6.28 26.64 -15.85
C GLU A 286 6.05 25.48 -14.87
N PRO A 287 7.13 24.87 -14.32
CA PRO A 287 6.98 23.73 -13.41
C PRO A 287 6.20 24.11 -12.14
N THR A 288 5.19 23.33 -11.82
CA THR A 288 4.36 23.53 -10.61
C THR A 288 4.91 22.77 -9.40
N GLU A 289 5.70 21.70 -9.65
CA GLU A 289 6.25 20.86 -8.59
C GLU A 289 7.73 20.60 -8.82
N LEU A 290 8.49 20.60 -7.73
CA LEU A 290 9.93 20.29 -7.74
C LEU A 290 10.21 19.07 -6.85
N THR A 291 11.28 18.35 -7.19
CA THR A 291 11.82 17.29 -6.33
C THR A 291 12.48 17.91 -5.10
N GLU A 292 12.82 17.09 -4.12
CA GLU A 292 13.59 17.54 -2.93
C GLU A 292 14.91 18.19 -3.31
N THR A 293 15.46 17.86 -4.50
CA THR A 293 16.72 18.41 -5.01
C THR A 293 16.50 19.62 -5.94
N GLY A 294 15.27 20.12 -6.04
CA GLY A 294 14.95 21.33 -6.82
C GLY A 294 14.81 21.11 -8.32
N ILE A 295 14.72 19.85 -8.78
CA ILE A 295 14.55 19.53 -10.20
C ILE A 295 13.02 19.49 -10.50
N PRO A 296 12.55 20.08 -11.62
CA PRO A 296 11.13 19.99 -11.98
C PRO A 296 10.65 18.55 -12.07
N GLN A 297 9.52 18.27 -11.40
CA GLN A 297 8.89 16.95 -11.51
C GLN A 297 8.18 16.82 -12.85
N VAL A 298 8.39 15.68 -13.49
CA VAL A 298 7.75 15.36 -14.77
C VAL A 298 7.05 14.00 -14.61
N SER A 299 5.74 14.02 -14.74
CA SER A 299 4.91 12.82 -14.69
C SER A 299 3.73 12.95 -15.65
N GLU A 300 3.11 11.83 -15.97
CA GLU A 300 1.88 11.77 -16.74
C GLU A 300 0.85 12.77 -16.18
N THR A 301 0.61 12.69 -14.88
CA THR A 301 -0.41 13.50 -14.21
C THR A 301 -0.14 15.00 -14.30
N ILE A 302 1.13 15.40 -14.13
CA ILE A 302 1.51 16.81 -14.23
C ILE A 302 1.31 17.33 -15.66
N LEU A 303 1.70 16.53 -16.65
CA LEU A 303 1.65 16.92 -18.06
C LEU A 303 0.26 16.83 -18.69
N GLU A 304 -0.67 16.07 -18.11
CA GLU A 304 -2.07 16.00 -18.57
C GLU A 304 -2.73 17.39 -18.58
N ASN A 305 -2.33 18.26 -17.65
CA ASN A 305 -2.90 19.58 -17.48
C ASN A 305 -2.17 20.67 -18.26
N VAL A 306 -1.13 20.30 -19.01
CA VAL A 306 -0.36 21.25 -19.84
C VAL A 306 -1.13 21.50 -21.15
N GLU A 307 -1.39 22.76 -21.46
CA GLU A 307 -2.25 23.13 -22.60
C GLU A 307 -1.56 23.05 -23.98
N PHE A 308 -0.23 23.13 -24.05
CA PHE A 308 0.45 23.15 -25.33
C PHE A 308 0.70 21.74 -25.89
N PRO A 309 0.73 21.61 -27.25
CA PRO A 309 0.78 20.28 -27.89
C PRO A 309 1.97 19.40 -27.51
N GLU A 310 3.15 19.99 -27.34
CA GLU A 310 4.38 19.27 -27.00
C GLU A 310 4.26 18.58 -25.64
N GLY A 311 3.63 19.24 -24.67
CA GLY A 311 3.36 18.68 -23.35
C GLY A 311 2.43 17.47 -23.45
N LYS A 312 1.38 17.58 -24.27
CA LYS A 312 0.41 16.48 -24.46
C LYS A 312 1.04 15.25 -25.14
N LEU A 313 1.93 15.48 -26.12
CA LEU A 313 2.66 14.39 -26.78
C LEU A 313 3.52 13.61 -25.78
N ILE A 314 4.27 14.34 -24.95
CA ILE A 314 5.12 13.72 -23.93
C ILE A 314 4.25 13.02 -22.88
N ALA A 315 3.14 13.63 -22.44
CA ALA A 315 2.20 12.99 -21.48
C ALA A 315 1.68 11.66 -22.02
N ARG A 316 1.29 11.63 -23.31
CA ARG A 316 0.83 10.41 -23.98
C ARG A 316 1.92 9.33 -23.98
N TYR A 317 3.16 9.69 -24.33
CA TYR A 317 4.28 8.75 -24.31
C TYR A 317 4.51 8.16 -22.91
N LEU A 318 4.52 9.03 -21.88
CA LEU A 318 4.75 8.60 -20.49
C LEU A 318 3.63 7.69 -19.99
N MET A 319 2.39 7.98 -20.36
CA MET A 319 1.25 7.14 -20.02
C MET A 319 1.40 5.75 -20.66
N LEU A 320 1.72 5.70 -21.96
CA LEU A 320 1.92 4.43 -22.67
C LEU A 320 3.08 3.63 -22.08
N GLN A 321 4.19 4.30 -21.75
CA GLN A 321 5.34 3.67 -21.11
C GLN A 321 4.95 3.04 -19.77
N LYS A 322 4.18 3.76 -18.97
CA LYS A 322 3.71 3.28 -17.67
C LYS A 322 2.78 2.07 -17.84
N ARG A 323 1.81 2.14 -18.76
CA ARG A 323 0.89 1.03 -19.05
C ARG A 323 1.65 -0.21 -19.51
N LEU A 324 2.59 -0.02 -20.45
CA LEU A 324 3.43 -1.12 -20.96
C LEU A 324 4.23 -1.78 -19.82
N GLY A 325 4.82 -0.97 -18.93
CA GLY A 325 5.56 -1.47 -17.78
C GLY A 325 4.69 -2.31 -16.85
N LEU A 326 3.47 -1.84 -16.56
CA LEU A 326 2.52 -2.56 -15.71
C LEU A 326 2.13 -3.90 -16.34
N VAL A 327 1.68 -3.90 -17.60
CA VAL A 327 1.25 -5.13 -18.29
C VAL A 327 2.40 -6.14 -18.36
N SER A 328 3.61 -5.67 -18.68
CA SER A 328 4.81 -6.54 -18.73
C SER A 328 5.09 -7.19 -17.37
N SER A 329 4.99 -6.42 -16.28
CA SER A 329 5.20 -6.94 -14.94
C SER A 329 4.14 -7.98 -14.55
N TRP A 330 2.89 -7.80 -15.00
CA TRP A 330 1.82 -8.76 -14.71
C TRP A 330 2.01 -10.06 -15.49
N ILE A 331 2.44 -9.99 -16.76
CA ILE A 331 2.74 -11.19 -17.58
C ILE A 331 3.83 -12.01 -16.89
N GLU A 332 4.91 -11.33 -16.45
CA GLU A 332 6.00 -11.98 -15.71
C GLU A 332 5.50 -12.63 -14.42
N ALA A 333 4.68 -11.90 -13.65
CA ALA A 333 4.15 -12.39 -12.37
C ALA A 333 3.20 -13.57 -12.53
N ALA A 334 2.39 -13.60 -13.61
CA ALA A 334 1.44 -14.69 -13.88
C ALA A 334 2.14 -16.01 -14.21
N GLY A 335 3.29 -15.93 -14.87
CA GLY A 335 4.08 -17.10 -15.21
C GLY A 335 3.30 -18.12 -16.04
N VAL A 336 3.61 -19.40 -15.85
CA VAL A 336 3.02 -20.50 -16.60
C VAL A 336 1.64 -20.93 -16.06
N LEU A 337 1.28 -20.49 -14.87
CA LEU A 337 0.02 -20.90 -14.22
C LEU A 337 -1.13 -19.92 -14.49
N ASP A 338 -0.84 -18.81 -15.16
CA ASP A 338 -1.83 -17.75 -15.47
C ASP A 338 -2.55 -17.26 -14.19
N ARG A 339 -1.81 -17.16 -13.06
CA ARG A 339 -2.34 -16.59 -11.81
C ARG A 339 -1.29 -15.67 -11.19
N ILE A 340 -1.75 -14.52 -10.71
CA ILE A 340 -0.88 -13.53 -10.06
C ILE A 340 -1.05 -13.64 -8.55
N HIS A 341 0.03 -13.97 -7.85
CA HIS A 341 0.10 -14.11 -6.39
C HIS A 341 0.77 -12.87 -5.80
N SER A 342 0.03 -11.77 -5.77
CA SER A 342 0.53 -10.48 -5.26
C SER A 342 0.80 -10.57 -3.74
N TYR A 343 1.85 -9.89 -3.30
CA TYR A 343 2.15 -9.74 -1.87
C TYR A 343 1.37 -8.55 -1.31
N ILE A 344 0.73 -8.75 -0.17
CA ILE A 344 0.00 -7.71 0.55
C ILE A 344 0.51 -7.64 1.99
N ASN A 345 0.84 -6.44 2.44
CA ASN A 345 1.09 -6.15 3.84
C ASN A 345 -0.19 -5.54 4.42
N PRO A 346 -0.90 -6.24 5.31
CA PRO A 346 -2.19 -5.74 5.83
C PRO A 346 -2.08 -4.43 6.61
N ILE A 347 -0.91 -4.11 7.17
CA ILE A 347 -0.68 -2.87 7.92
C ILE A 347 0.56 -2.18 7.32
N GLY A 348 0.51 -1.90 6.02
CA GLY A 348 1.67 -1.37 5.30
C GLY A 348 1.80 0.15 5.33
N ALA A 349 0.70 0.86 5.50
CA ALA A 349 0.67 2.33 5.50
C ALA A 349 0.52 2.88 6.93
N VAL A 350 0.96 4.12 7.14
CA VAL A 350 0.79 4.82 8.42
C VAL A 350 -0.70 4.97 8.79
N THR A 351 -1.58 4.97 7.79
CA THR A 351 -3.04 4.97 7.96
C THR A 351 -3.60 3.58 8.25
N ASN A 352 -2.75 2.57 8.37
CA ASN A 352 -3.11 1.16 8.55
C ASN A 352 -3.84 0.55 7.34
N ARG A 353 -3.79 1.21 6.18
CA ARG A 353 -4.25 0.63 4.91
C ARG A 353 -3.30 -0.48 4.47
N MET A 354 -3.83 -1.44 3.72
CA MET A 354 -3.04 -2.48 3.07
C MET A 354 -2.13 -1.86 2.00
N THR A 355 -0.91 -2.38 1.86
CA THR A 355 -0.02 -2.03 0.75
C THR A 355 0.27 -3.28 -0.08
N HIS A 356 0.49 -3.07 -1.37
CA HIS A 356 0.61 -4.13 -2.37
C HIS A 356 1.97 -4.07 -3.06
N SER A 357 2.52 -5.25 -3.40
CA SER A 357 3.78 -5.34 -4.15
C SER A 357 3.91 -6.70 -4.85
N LYS A 358 4.80 -6.78 -5.81
CA LYS A 358 5.21 -8.02 -6.49
C LYS A 358 4.06 -8.81 -7.14
N PRO A 359 3.21 -8.19 -7.98
CA PRO A 359 3.15 -6.78 -8.39
C PRO A 359 2.20 -5.96 -7.50
N ASN A 360 2.24 -4.63 -7.64
CA ASN A 360 1.34 -3.73 -6.91
C ASN A 360 0.00 -3.62 -7.67
N LEU A 361 -0.97 -4.43 -7.30
CA LEU A 361 -2.29 -4.44 -7.95
C LEU A 361 -3.12 -3.19 -7.64
N ALA A 362 -2.75 -2.42 -6.61
CA ALA A 362 -3.42 -1.14 -6.34
C ALA A 362 -3.10 -0.08 -7.42
N GLN A 363 -2.10 -0.33 -8.28
CA GLN A 363 -1.73 0.54 -9.40
C GLN A 363 -2.44 0.17 -10.71
N VAL A 364 -3.27 -0.86 -10.74
CA VAL A 364 -4.05 -1.20 -11.94
C VAL A 364 -4.95 -0.01 -12.25
N PRO A 365 -4.90 0.54 -13.48
CA PRO A 365 -5.65 1.76 -13.79
C PRO A 365 -7.15 1.61 -13.58
N ALA A 366 -7.80 2.69 -13.14
CA ALA A 366 -9.26 2.74 -13.01
C ALA A 366 -9.93 2.57 -14.40
N GLY A 367 -11.10 1.98 -14.44
CA GLY A 367 -11.82 1.68 -15.68
C GLY A 367 -11.99 2.89 -16.61
N GLY A 368 -12.22 4.08 -16.06
CA GLY A 368 -12.38 5.32 -16.83
C GLY A 368 -11.08 5.96 -17.31
N SER A 369 -9.92 5.46 -16.91
CA SER A 369 -8.63 6.01 -17.34
C SER A 369 -8.15 5.34 -18.64
N PRO A 370 -7.22 5.98 -19.39
CA PRO A 370 -6.70 5.36 -20.61
C PRO A 370 -6.17 3.94 -20.37
N TYR A 371 -6.66 3.00 -21.17
CA TYR A 371 -6.38 1.55 -21.09
C TYR A 371 -6.83 0.90 -19.77
N GLY A 372 -7.61 1.60 -18.94
CA GLY A 372 -8.05 1.06 -17.65
C GLY A 372 -8.95 -0.15 -17.81
N GLU A 373 -9.95 -0.06 -18.69
CA GLU A 373 -10.86 -1.17 -18.97
C GLU A 373 -10.10 -2.38 -19.52
N GLU A 374 -9.20 -2.17 -20.49
CA GLU A 374 -8.38 -3.22 -21.10
C GLU A 374 -7.51 -3.91 -20.05
N CYS A 375 -6.90 -3.14 -19.14
CA CYS A 375 -6.09 -3.70 -18.07
C CYS A 375 -6.94 -4.53 -17.09
N ARG A 376 -8.11 -4.01 -16.69
CA ARG A 376 -8.98 -4.71 -15.75
C ARG A 376 -9.61 -5.98 -16.33
N LYS A 377 -9.85 -6.04 -17.64
CA LYS A 377 -10.32 -7.25 -18.32
C LYS A 377 -9.34 -8.42 -18.22
N LEU A 378 -8.06 -8.14 -17.97
CA LEU A 378 -7.05 -9.19 -17.85
C LEU A 378 -7.20 -10.01 -16.56
N PHE A 379 -7.82 -9.44 -15.52
CA PHE A 379 -8.06 -10.09 -14.23
C PHE A 379 -9.45 -10.71 -14.28
N LYS A 380 -9.50 -12.04 -14.22
CA LYS A 380 -10.72 -12.81 -14.52
C LYS A 380 -10.93 -13.96 -13.53
N VAL A 381 -11.92 -14.77 -13.80
CA VAL A 381 -12.22 -15.99 -13.05
C VAL A 381 -12.22 -17.20 -14.01
N LYS A 382 -12.11 -18.39 -13.44
CA LYS A 382 -12.17 -19.63 -14.21
C LYS A 382 -13.64 -20.01 -14.51
N ASP A 383 -13.83 -20.90 -15.46
CA ASP A 383 -15.15 -21.40 -15.85
C ASP A 383 -15.89 -22.01 -14.63
N GLY A 384 -17.17 -21.75 -14.51
CA GLY A 384 -18.00 -22.20 -13.39
C GLY A 384 -18.01 -21.26 -12.20
N TYR A 385 -17.22 -20.19 -12.24
CA TYR A 385 -17.13 -19.17 -11.19
C TYR A 385 -17.48 -17.80 -11.74
N LYS A 386 -17.83 -16.88 -10.83
CA LYS A 386 -18.03 -15.46 -11.15
C LYS A 386 -17.16 -14.63 -10.23
N LEU A 387 -16.76 -13.47 -10.71
CA LEU A 387 -16.11 -12.46 -9.89
C LEU A 387 -17.22 -11.62 -9.25
N VAL A 388 -17.17 -11.48 -7.93
CA VAL A 388 -18.08 -10.61 -7.18
C VAL A 388 -17.24 -9.46 -6.63
N GLY A 389 -17.51 -8.24 -7.12
CA GLY A 389 -16.85 -7.03 -6.63
C GLY A 389 -17.82 -6.27 -5.74
N CYS A 390 -17.40 -5.95 -4.52
CA CYS A 390 -18.18 -5.16 -3.57
C CYS A 390 -17.42 -3.92 -3.18
N ASP A 391 -18.05 -2.77 -3.33
CA ASP A 391 -17.43 -1.45 -3.14
C ASP A 391 -18.24 -0.66 -2.11
N ALA A 392 -17.55 -0.11 -1.10
CA ALA A 392 -18.21 0.70 -0.07
C ALA A 392 -18.65 2.04 -0.66
N SER A 393 -19.89 2.44 -0.43
CA SER A 393 -20.47 3.67 -0.98
C SER A 393 -19.98 4.90 -0.21
N GLY A 394 -19.25 5.78 -0.88
CA GLY A 394 -18.80 7.05 -0.33
C GLY A 394 -18.10 6.93 1.01
N LEU A 395 -17.25 5.94 1.17
CA LEU A 395 -16.69 5.55 2.48
C LEU A 395 -16.01 6.72 3.20
N GLU A 396 -15.17 7.49 2.52
CA GLU A 396 -14.44 8.59 3.14
C GLU A 396 -15.36 9.70 3.66
N LEU A 397 -16.38 10.05 2.87
CA LEU A 397 -17.36 11.07 3.30
C LEU A 397 -18.22 10.57 4.47
N ARG A 398 -18.50 9.26 4.51
CA ARG A 398 -19.22 8.66 5.64
C ARG A 398 -18.36 8.61 6.91
N MET A 399 -17.02 8.38 6.75
CA MET A 399 -16.10 8.50 7.88
C MET A 399 -16.04 9.95 8.38
N LEU A 400 -16.00 10.91 7.47
CA LEU A 400 -16.03 12.33 7.83
C LEU A 400 -17.34 12.66 8.59
N ALA A 401 -18.48 12.23 8.06
CA ALA A 401 -19.79 12.45 8.70
C ALA A 401 -19.83 11.85 10.11
N HIS A 402 -19.26 10.65 10.29
CA HIS A 402 -19.18 10.01 11.60
C HIS A 402 -18.45 10.90 12.61
N TYR A 403 -17.23 11.38 12.26
CA TYR A 403 -16.42 12.18 13.18
C TYR A 403 -16.94 13.60 13.37
N MET A 404 -17.61 14.17 12.36
CA MET A 404 -18.28 15.46 12.51
C MET A 404 -19.46 15.40 13.48
N ASP A 405 -20.12 14.27 13.54
CA ASP A 405 -21.30 14.04 14.38
C ASP A 405 -22.33 15.17 14.21
N ASN A 406 -22.63 15.49 12.95
CA ASN A 406 -23.52 16.57 12.56
C ASN A 406 -24.66 15.99 11.72
N GLU A 407 -25.88 15.99 12.28
CA GLU A 407 -27.06 15.38 11.68
C GLU A 407 -27.37 15.89 10.27
N LYS A 408 -27.24 17.21 10.07
CA LYS A 408 -27.50 17.83 8.76
C LYS A 408 -26.51 17.34 7.71
N TYR A 409 -25.22 17.33 8.05
CA TYR A 409 -24.16 16.85 7.15
C TYR A 409 -24.35 15.36 6.83
N THR A 410 -24.62 14.57 7.85
CA THR A 410 -24.88 13.12 7.70
C THR A 410 -26.04 12.88 6.74
N LYS A 411 -27.13 13.62 6.89
CA LYS A 411 -28.30 13.50 6.01
C LYS A 411 -27.93 13.81 4.55
N GLU A 412 -27.13 14.86 4.31
CA GLU A 412 -26.67 15.18 2.96
C GLU A 412 -25.79 14.08 2.37
N VAL A 413 -24.94 13.45 3.18
CA VAL A 413 -24.08 12.35 2.74
C VAL A 413 -24.90 11.10 2.39
N VAL A 414 -25.91 10.77 3.20
CA VAL A 414 -26.67 9.52 3.08
C VAL A 414 -27.82 9.64 2.06
N ASP A 415 -28.62 10.69 2.16
CA ASP A 415 -29.89 10.83 1.42
C ASP A 415 -29.87 11.99 0.39
N GLY A 416 -28.93 12.92 0.52
CA GLY A 416 -28.89 14.15 -0.28
C GLY A 416 -27.82 14.11 -1.37
N ASP A 417 -27.34 15.30 -1.73
CA ASP A 417 -26.20 15.48 -2.65
C ASP A 417 -25.11 16.30 -1.96
N ILE A 418 -24.25 15.59 -1.25
CA ILE A 418 -23.16 16.20 -0.49
C ILE A 418 -22.21 17.03 -1.38
N HIS A 419 -22.06 16.65 -2.65
CA HIS A 419 -21.19 17.41 -3.55
C HIS A 419 -21.80 18.78 -3.90
N THR A 420 -23.10 18.85 -4.09
CA THR A 420 -23.81 20.12 -4.27
C THR A 420 -23.76 20.97 -2.98
N ALA A 421 -23.95 20.33 -1.81
CA ALA A 421 -23.83 21.03 -0.53
C ALA A 421 -22.40 21.60 -0.35
N ASN A 422 -21.37 20.81 -0.67
CA ASN A 422 -19.97 21.25 -0.61
C ASN A 422 -19.65 22.33 -1.65
N GLN A 423 -20.27 22.27 -2.85
CA GLN A 423 -20.15 23.30 -3.88
C GLN A 423 -20.58 24.66 -3.33
N VAL A 424 -21.74 24.72 -2.71
CA VAL A 424 -22.28 25.94 -2.11
C VAL A 424 -21.37 26.43 -0.98
N ALA A 425 -20.97 25.52 -0.09
CA ALA A 425 -20.14 25.87 1.07
C ALA A 425 -18.76 26.41 0.66
N ALA A 426 -18.17 25.88 -0.39
CA ALA A 426 -16.86 26.31 -0.89
C ALA A 426 -16.94 27.50 -1.85
N GLY A 427 -18.13 27.79 -2.39
CA GLY A 427 -18.31 28.83 -3.41
C GLY A 427 -17.74 28.44 -4.77
N LEU A 428 -17.91 27.17 -5.15
CA LEU A 428 -17.38 26.62 -6.41
C LEU A 428 -18.41 26.71 -7.54
N GLU A 429 -17.92 26.77 -8.77
CA GLU A 429 -18.75 26.97 -9.97
C GLU A 429 -19.55 25.72 -10.34
N SER A 430 -19.02 24.52 -10.03
CA SER A 430 -19.68 23.28 -10.45
C SER A 430 -19.58 22.19 -9.38
N ARG A 431 -20.54 21.27 -9.44
CA ARG A 431 -20.59 20.06 -8.61
C ARG A 431 -19.35 19.18 -8.84
N SER A 432 -18.86 19.13 -10.07
CA SER A 432 -17.65 18.36 -10.42
C SER A 432 -16.41 18.93 -9.73
N GLN A 433 -16.26 20.28 -9.75
CA GLN A 433 -15.18 20.94 -9.00
C GLN A 433 -15.30 20.64 -7.50
N ALA A 434 -16.52 20.65 -6.95
CA ALA A 434 -16.74 20.36 -5.53
C ALA A 434 -16.35 18.92 -5.18
N LYS A 435 -16.68 17.96 -6.04
CA LYS A 435 -16.27 16.56 -5.86
C LYS A 435 -14.74 16.45 -5.82
N THR A 436 -14.05 17.05 -6.78
CA THR A 436 -12.58 17.04 -6.82
C THR A 436 -12.01 17.75 -5.59
N PHE A 437 -12.56 18.90 -5.24
CA PHE A 437 -12.13 19.71 -4.09
C PHE A 437 -12.23 18.93 -2.78
N ILE A 438 -13.39 18.33 -2.48
CA ILE A 438 -13.57 17.67 -1.17
C ILE A 438 -12.59 16.50 -1.01
N TYR A 439 -12.38 15.69 -2.04
CA TYR A 439 -11.42 14.60 -1.93
C TYR A 439 -9.98 15.12 -1.81
N ALA A 440 -9.59 16.12 -2.60
CA ALA A 440 -8.26 16.74 -2.47
C ALA A 440 -8.06 17.30 -1.05
N PHE A 441 -9.08 17.98 -0.52
CA PHE A 441 -9.07 18.52 0.84
C PHE A 441 -8.89 17.40 1.88
N LEU A 442 -9.67 16.32 1.78
CA LEU A 442 -9.61 15.20 2.72
C LEU A 442 -8.28 14.44 2.63
N TYR A 443 -7.67 14.39 1.44
CA TYR A 443 -6.35 13.77 1.26
C TYR A 443 -5.21 14.71 1.68
N GLY A 444 -5.51 15.90 2.17
CA GLY A 444 -4.50 16.81 2.70
C GLY A 444 -3.74 17.59 1.63
N ALA A 445 -4.35 17.81 0.47
CA ALA A 445 -3.70 18.56 -0.61
C ALA A 445 -3.28 19.97 -0.16
N GLY A 446 -2.10 20.39 -0.58
CA GLY A 446 -1.57 21.72 -0.32
C GLY A 446 -2.37 22.82 -1.06
N ASP A 447 -2.14 24.07 -0.67
CA ASP A 447 -2.88 25.22 -1.22
C ASP A 447 -2.72 25.35 -2.74
N GLY A 448 -1.53 25.05 -3.28
CA GLY A 448 -1.29 25.07 -4.73
C GLY A 448 -2.19 24.09 -5.48
N LYS A 449 -2.21 22.84 -5.03
CA LYS A 449 -3.04 21.77 -5.64
C LYS A 449 -4.54 22.12 -5.56
N ILE A 450 -4.97 22.69 -4.45
CA ILE A 450 -6.38 23.11 -4.28
C ILE A 450 -6.69 24.28 -5.22
N GLY A 451 -5.75 25.22 -5.39
CA GLY A 451 -5.92 26.36 -6.32
C GLY A 451 -6.09 25.91 -7.77
N GLU A 452 -5.35 24.91 -8.20
CA GLU A 452 -5.44 24.33 -9.56
C GLU A 452 -6.86 23.87 -9.92
N ILE A 453 -7.64 23.43 -8.93
CA ILE A 453 -9.02 22.94 -9.15
C ILE A 453 -9.91 24.06 -9.74
N VAL A 454 -9.60 25.32 -9.41
CA VAL A 454 -10.34 26.48 -9.91
C VAL A 454 -9.53 27.28 -10.96
N GLY A 455 -8.47 26.67 -11.50
CA GLY A 455 -7.60 27.35 -12.47
C GLY A 455 -6.83 28.52 -11.88
N GLY A 456 -6.59 28.48 -10.55
CA GLY A 456 -5.96 29.58 -9.82
C GLY A 456 -4.63 29.22 -9.17
N THR A 457 -4.20 30.06 -8.27
CA THR A 457 -2.91 29.98 -7.56
C THR A 457 -3.05 29.35 -6.18
N GLY A 458 -1.92 29.17 -5.48
CA GLY A 458 -1.93 28.75 -4.07
C GLY A 458 -2.68 29.73 -3.16
N GLY A 459 -2.66 31.02 -3.50
CA GLY A 459 -3.46 32.05 -2.79
C GLY A 459 -4.96 31.78 -2.92
N ASP A 460 -5.40 31.37 -4.11
CA ASP A 460 -6.79 31.02 -4.37
C ASP A 460 -7.16 29.73 -3.62
N GLY A 461 -6.28 28.75 -3.60
CA GLY A 461 -6.49 27.51 -2.84
C GLY A 461 -6.64 27.76 -1.34
N LYS A 462 -5.79 28.63 -0.79
CA LYS A 462 -5.87 29.02 0.63
C LYS A 462 -7.20 29.74 0.93
N ARG A 463 -7.63 30.65 0.04
CA ARG A 463 -8.91 31.35 0.17
C ARG A 463 -10.08 30.37 0.10
N LEU A 464 -10.03 29.41 -0.83
CA LEU A 464 -11.06 28.38 -1.01
C LEU A 464 -11.21 27.52 0.25
N LYS A 465 -10.10 27.02 0.81
CA LYS A 465 -10.09 26.25 2.07
C LYS A 465 -10.70 27.05 3.22
N LYS A 466 -10.30 28.33 3.34
CA LYS A 466 -10.77 29.23 4.40
C LYS A 466 -12.29 29.44 4.30
N ASN A 467 -12.80 29.72 3.10
CA ASN A 467 -14.23 29.92 2.86
C ASN A 467 -15.03 28.64 3.18
N PHE A 468 -14.54 27.50 2.70
CA PHE A 468 -15.19 26.22 2.94
C PHE A 468 -15.30 25.92 4.44
N LEU A 469 -14.22 26.08 5.20
CA LEU A 469 -14.21 25.86 6.64
C LEU A 469 -15.12 26.85 7.38
N ALA A 470 -15.15 28.11 6.94
CA ALA A 470 -16.04 29.12 7.54
C ALA A 470 -17.52 28.76 7.35
N ASN A 471 -17.86 28.17 6.20
CA ASN A 471 -19.23 27.77 5.85
C ASN A 471 -19.58 26.34 6.30
N THR A 472 -18.60 25.61 6.88
CA THR A 472 -18.80 24.27 7.44
C THR A 472 -18.17 24.24 8.84
N PRO A 473 -18.79 24.91 9.83
CA PRO A 473 -18.18 25.05 11.16
C PRO A 473 -17.96 23.72 11.89
N ALA A 474 -18.82 22.74 11.70
CA ALA A 474 -18.64 21.42 12.31
C ALA A 474 -17.36 20.71 11.79
N LEU A 475 -17.02 20.92 10.52
CA LEU A 475 -15.78 20.39 9.93
C LEU A 475 -14.57 21.15 10.47
N LYS A 476 -14.68 22.46 10.60
CA LYS A 476 -13.60 23.27 11.17
C LYS A 476 -13.31 22.84 12.62
N ASP A 477 -14.35 22.68 13.42
CA ASP A 477 -14.24 22.24 14.82
C ASP A 477 -13.57 20.86 14.90
N LEU A 478 -13.96 19.92 14.04
CA LEU A 478 -13.34 18.58 13.97
C LEU A 478 -11.86 18.69 13.62
N ARG A 479 -11.53 19.45 12.58
CA ARG A 479 -10.14 19.63 12.13
C ARG A 479 -9.27 20.22 13.25
N ASP A 480 -9.76 21.27 13.91
CA ASP A 480 -9.04 21.95 14.99
C ASP A 480 -8.82 21.00 16.17
N ARG A 481 -9.86 20.25 16.56
CA ARG A 481 -9.79 19.25 17.64
C ARG A 481 -8.78 18.15 17.35
N VAL A 482 -8.84 17.57 16.14
CA VAL A 482 -7.94 16.49 15.72
C VAL A 482 -6.50 16.97 15.63
N THR A 483 -6.28 18.19 15.10
CA THR A 483 -4.95 18.81 15.03
C THR A 483 -4.36 18.96 16.44
N LYS A 484 -5.15 19.47 17.38
CA LYS A 484 -4.72 19.64 18.77
C LYS A 484 -4.37 18.30 19.44
N LEU A 485 -5.23 17.29 19.24
CA LEU A 485 -4.96 15.95 19.79
C LEU A 485 -3.66 15.36 19.24
N SER A 486 -3.35 15.66 17.98
CA SER A 486 -2.18 15.13 17.29
C SER A 486 -0.84 15.74 17.77
N GLU A 487 -0.87 16.79 18.58
CA GLU A 487 0.35 17.43 19.13
C GLU A 487 1.19 16.44 19.94
N LYS A 488 0.59 15.37 20.46
CA LYS A 488 1.28 14.30 21.18
C LYS A 488 1.94 13.26 20.25
N GLY A 489 1.82 13.45 18.92
CA GLY A 489 2.37 12.54 17.91
C GLY A 489 1.48 11.35 17.55
N THR A 490 0.42 11.11 18.32
CA THR A 490 -0.53 10.01 18.06
C THR A 490 -1.95 10.43 18.38
N ILE A 491 -2.91 9.80 17.68
CA ILE A 491 -4.35 9.93 17.98
C ILE A 491 -4.95 8.52 18.01
N GLU A 492 -6.12 8.40 18.63
CA GLU A 492 -6.84 7.13 18.72
C GLU A 492 -7.68 6.90 17.44
N GLY A 493 -7.52 5.73 16.83
CA GLY A 493 -8.29 5.31 15.67
C GLY A 493 -9.66 4.72 16.07
N LEU A 494 -10.43 4.36 15.06
CA LEU A 494 -11.84 3.91 15.22
C LEU A 494 -11.98 2.70 16.17
N ASP A 495 -11.01 1.80 16.18
CA ASP A 495 -11.03 0.57 17.00
C ASP A 495 -10.10 0.66 18.23
N GLY A 496 -9.71 1.88 18.61
CA GLY A 496 -8.86 2.10 19.77
C GLY A 496 -7.37 1.95 19.49
N ARG A 497 -6.97 1.68 18.25
CA ARG A 497 -5.54 1.60 17.89
C ARG A 497 -4.89 2.97 17.92
N LYS A 498 -3.58 2.98 18.07
CA LYS A 498 -2.77 4.19 18.05
C LYS A 498 -2.40 4.55 16.58
N LEU A 499 -2.74 5.76 16.15
CA LEU A 499 -2.40 6.27 14.82
C LEU A 499 -1.24 7.27 14.96
N HIS A 500 -0.15 7.03 14.26
CA HIS A 500 1.03 7.92 14.27
C HIS A 500 0.81 9.05 13.27
N ILE A 501 0.97 10.29 13.74
CA ILE A 501 0.71 11.49 12.94
C ILE A 501 2.04 12.12 12.50
N ARG A 502 2.29 12.16 11.20
CA ARG A 502 3.53 12.71 10.61
C ARG A 502 3.61 14.23 10.76
N SER A 503 2.46 14.89 10.63
CA SER A 503 2.37 16.34 10.83
C SER A 503 0.94 16.70 11.25
N PRO A 504 0.75 17.78 12.00
CA PRO A 504 -0.60 18.19 12.43
C PRO A 504 -1.58 18.39 11.26
N HIS A 505 -1.08 18.84 10.10
CA HIS A 505 -1.91 19.05 8.91
C HIS A 505 -2.43 17.75 8.30
N ALA A 506 -1.75 16.63 8.55
CA ALA A 506 -2.13 15.31 8.05
C ALA A 506 -3.05 14.54 9.02
N ALA A 507 -3.33 15.10 10.19
CA ALA A 507 -4.02 14.38 11.27
C ALA A 507 -5.44 13.95 10.88
N LEU A 508 -6.24 14.86 10.34
CA LEU A 508 -7.62 14.55 9.92
C LEU A 508 -7.61 13.49 8.80
N ASN A 509 -6.78 13.68 7.79
CA ASN A 509 -6.62 12.73 6.68
C ASN A 509 -6.26 11.32 7.22
N THR A 510 -5.26 11.24 8.10
CA THR A 510 -4.83 9.96 8.69
C THR A 510 -5.99 9.30 9.45
N LEU A 511 -6.74 10.06 10.22
CA LEU A 511 -7.90 9.56 10.98
C LEU A 511 -8.96 8.97 10.04
N LEU A 512 -9.34 9.71 9.00
CA LEU A 512 -10.39 9.28 8.07
C LEU A 512 -9.97 8.06 7.24
N GLN A 513 -8.76 8.06 6.70
CA GLN A 513 -8.25 6.94 5.92
C GLN A 513 -8.11 5.69 6.77
N SER A 514 -7.64 5.85 8.00
CA SER A 514 -7.54 4.73 8.94
C SER A 514 -8.93 4.16 9.27
N ALA A 515 -9.90 5.02 9.53
CA ALA A 515 -11.27 4.57 9.84
C ALA A 515 -11.85 3.74 8.68
N GLY A 516 -11.68 4.21 7.44
CA GLY A 516 -12.11 3.46 6.26
C GLY A 516 -11.42 2.10 6.15
N ALA A 517 -10.11 2.04 6.40
CA ALA A 517 -9.35 0.79 6.38
C ALA A 517 -9.85 -0.18 7.45
N ILE A 518 -10.12 0.32 8.66
CA ILE A 518 -10.63 -0.50 9.78
C ILE A 518 -12.02 -1.07 9.42
N ILE A 519 -12.91 -0.25 8.86
CA ILE A 519 -14.23 -0.71 8.41
C ILE A 519 -14.09 -1.84 7.38
N MET A 520 -13.26 -1.66 6.36
CA MET A 520 -13.09 -2.67 5.31
C MET A 520 -12.48 -3.96 5.85
N LYS A 521 -11.55 -3.87 6.78
CA LYS A 521 -10.96 -5.05 7.44
C LYS A 521 -12.00 -5.79 8.30
N ARG A 522 -12.79 -5.06 9.08
CA ARG A 522 -13.87 -5.67 9.87
C ARG A 522 -14.89 -6.34 8.95
N ALA A 523 -15.28 -5.66 7.87
CA ALA A 523 -16.20 -6.21 6.87
C ALA A 523 -15.64 -7.49 6.25
N LEU A 524 -14.34 -7.52 5.93
CA LEU A 524 -13.67 -8.69 5.37
C LEU A 524 -13.76 -9.89 6.34
N VAL A 525 -13.51 -9.67 7.62
CA VAL A 525 -13.59 -10.72 8.65
C VAL A 525 -15.04 -11.22 8.80
N ILE A 526 -16.01 -10.32 8.82
CA ILE A 526 -17.44 -10.67 8.91
C ILE A 526 -17.85 -11.49 7.68
N LEU A 527 -17.46 -11.04 6.47
CA LEU A 527 -17.81 -11.72 5.21
C LEU A 527 -17.20 -13.12 5.15
N ASP A 528 -15.95 -13.28 5.56
CA ASP A 528 -15.28 -14.58 5.62
C ASP A 528 -16.05 -15.53 6.54
N GLY A 529 -16.49 -15.04 7.69
CA GLY A 529 -17.30 -15.80 8.65
C GLY A 529 -18.62 -16.26 8.06
N TYR A 530 -19.35 -15.35 7.42
CA TYR A 530 -20.66 -15.69 6.80
C TYR A 530 -20.46 -16.66 5.63
N ALA A 531 -19.46 -16.46 4.78
CA ALA A 531 -19.22 -17.34 3.64
C ALA A 531 -18.92 -18.78 4.11
N ARG A 532 -18.12 -18.93 5.16
CA ARG A 532 -17.84 -20.25 5.78
C ARG A 532 -19.10 -20.86 6.38
N GLN A 533 -19.87 -20.08 7.12
CA GLN A 533 -21.12 -20.52 7.75
C GLN A 533 -22.13 -21.06 6.72
N HIS A 534 -22.17 -20.45 5.54
CA HIS A 534 -23.07 -20.86 4.45
C HIS A 534 -22.42 -21.88 3.51
N ASN A 535 -21.22 -22.38 3.81
CA ASN A 535 -20.48 -23.37 3.01
C ASN A 535 -20.36 -22.95 1.55
N ILE A 536 -20.07 -21.65 1.29
CA ILE A 536 -19.89 -21.13 -0.06
C ILE A 536 -18.47 -21.49 -0.54
N ASP A 537 -18.35 -21.90 -1.80
CA ASP A 537 -17.03 -22.07 -2.46
C ASP A 537 -16.60 -20.68 -2.99
N TYR A 538 -15.63 -20.07 -2.32
CA TYR A 538 -15.15 -18.71 -2.63
C TYR A 538 -13.64 -18.60 -2.40
N LYS A 539 -13.04 -17.62 -3.08
CA LYS A 539 -11.63 -17.25 -2.91
C LYS A 539 -11.51 -15.73 -2.99
N PHE A 540 -11.11 -15.09 -1.93
CA PHE A 540 -10.73 -13.67 -2.02
C PHE A 540 -9.55 -13.56 -2.98
N VAL A 541 -9.61 -12.60 -3.91
CA VAL A 541 -8.56 -12.37 -4.91
C VAL A 541 -8.06 -10.93 -4.91
N GLY A 542 -8.83 -9.98 -4.35
CA GLY A 542 -8.41 -8.59 -4.23
C GLY A 542 -9.04 -7.89 -3.04
N ASN A 543 -8.23 -7.13 -2.31
CA ASN A 543 -8.63 -6.20 -1.26
C ASN A 543 -7.92 -4.89 -1.56
N ILE A 544 -8.56 -4.02 -2.32
CA ILE A 544 -7.91 -2.81 -2.88
C ILE A 544 -8.74 -1.60 -2.48
N HIS A 545 -8.17 -0.73 -1.65
CA HIS A 545 -8.82 0.48 -1.13
C HIS A 545 -10.12 0.12 -0.38
N ASP A 546 -11.27 0.48 -0.94
CA ASP A 546 -12.60 0.26 -0.37
C ASP A 546 -13.40 -0.80 -1.15
N GLU A 547 -12.69 -1.68 -1.86
CA GLU A 547 -13.28 -2.72 -2.68
C GLU A 547 -12.75 -4.11 -2.30
N ILE A 548 -13.66 -5.11 -2.29
CA ILE A 548 -13.33 -6.53 -2.11
C ILE A 548 -13.72 -7.26 -3.39
N GLN A 549 -12.76 -7.97 -4.01
CA GLN A 549 -12.99 -8.80 -5.19
C GLN A 549 -12.85 -10.27 -4.81
N THR A 550 -13.84 -11.07 -5.16
CA THR A 550 -13.91 -12.48 -4.75
C THR A 550 -14.34 -13.37 -5.92
N GLU A 551 -13.61 -14.44 -6.14
CA GLU A 551 -14.00 -15.53 -7.06
C GLU A 551 -14.97 -16.44 -6.31
N VAL A 552 -16.20 -16.59 -6.82
CA VAL A 552 -17.28 -17.31 -6.13
C VAL A 552 -17.93 -18.30 -7.12
N ILE A 553 -18.25 -19.51 -6.65
CA ILE A 553 -19.01 -20.47 -7.45
C ILE A 553 -20.27 -19.77 -8.03
N GLU A 554 -20.49 -19.91 -9.34
CA GLU A 554 -21.53 -19.14 -10.07
C GLU A 554 -22.89 -19.19 -9.40
N SER A 555 -23.32 -20.37 -8.93
CA SER A 555 -24.64 -20.56 -8.30
C SER A 555 -24.83 -19.76 -7.00
N LYS A 556 -23.75 -19.28 -6.38
CA LYS A 556 -23.81 -18.53 -5.10
C LYS A 556 -23.34 -17.09 -5.24
N ALA A 557 -22.98 -16.64 -6.46
CA ALA A 557 -22.38 -15.33 -6.67
C ALA A 557 -23.28 -14.18 -6.19
N GLU A 558 -24.56 -14.19 -6.57
CA GLU A 558 -25.51 -13.13 -6.16
C GLU A 558 -25.72 -13.13 -4.63
N PHE A 559 -25.85 -14.31 -4.04
CA PHE A 559 -26.01 -14.42 -2.58
C PHE A 559 -24.76 -13.91 -1.85
N PHE A 560 -23.57 -14.27 -2.36
CA PHE A 560 -22.31 -13.77 -1.79
C PHE A 560 -22.24 -12.24 -1.86
N GLY A 561 -22.69 -11.65 -2.98
CA GLY A 561 -22.78 -10.19 -3.12
C GLY A 561 -23.63 -9.54 -2.03
N THR A 562 -24.79 -10.14 -1.72
CA THR A 562 -25.65 -9.61 -0.65
C THR A 562 -24.97 -9.74 0.72
N LEU A 563 -24.22 -10.83 0.96
CA LEU A 563 -23.45 -11.00 2.19
C LEU A 563 -22.35 -9.94 2.30
N ALA A 564 -21.69 -9.64 1.19
CA ALA A 564 -20.60 -8.65 1.15
C ALA A 564 -21.12 -7.25 1.52
N VAL A 565 -22.23 -6.82 0.92
CA VAL A 565 -22.89 -5.54 1.25
C VAL A 565 -23.28 -5.53 2.73
N GLY A 566 -23.95 -6.59 3.20
CA GLY A 566 -24.37 -6.73 4.60
C GLY A 566 -23.18 -6.64 5.56
N SER A 567 -22.04 -7.20 5.19
CA SER A 567 -20.83 -7.20 6.02
C SER A 567 -20.26 -5.78 6.22
N ILE A 568 -20.31 -4.94 5.17
CA ILE A 568 -19.87 -3.54 5.27
C ILE A 568 -20.83 -2.75 6.18
N ILE A 569 -22.14 -2.95 6.01
CA ILE A 569 -23.16 -2.31 6.85
C ILE A 569 -22.95 -2.75 8.32
N GLU A 570 -22.76 -4.05 8.55
CA GLU A 570 -22.56 -4.62 9.89
C GLU A 570 -21.28 -4.08 10.54
N ALA A 571 -20.20 -3.88 9.77
CA ALA A 571 -18.97 -3.28 10.28
C ALA A 571 -19.22 -1.87 10.83
N GLY A 572 -20.05 -1.08 10.14
CA GLY A 572 -20.49 0.23 10.65
C GLY A 572 -21.25 0.13 11.96
N THR A 573 -22.17 -0.81 12.06
CA THR A 573 -22.94 -1.07 13.29
C THR A 573 -21.99 -1.51 14.42
N TYR A 574 -21.03 -2.38 14.10
CA TYR A 574 -20.04 -2.88 15.08
C TYR A 574 -19.31 -1.73 15.80
N TYR A 575 -18.93 -0.70 15.03
CA TYR A 575 -18.19 0.46 15.57
C TYR A 575 -19.12 1.61 15.98
N ASN A 576 -20.43 1.39 16.04
CA ASN A 576 -21.44 2.40 16.44
C ASN A 576 -21.26 3.70 15.63
N MET A 577 -21.18 3.56 14.31
CA MET A 577 -21.00 4.72 13.42
C MET A 577 -22.18 5.69 13.51
N ASN A 578 -21.90 6.98 13.65
CA ASN A 578 -22.91 8.05 13.61
C ASN A 578 -23.49 8.25 12.20
N CYS A 579 -22.82 7.70 11.19
CA CYS A 579 -23.27 7.73 9.80
C CYS A 579 -23.46 6.27 9.34
N PRO A 580 -24.67 5.87 8.91
CA PRO A 580 -24.88 4.51 8.42
C PRO A 580 -24.01 4.25 7.18
N LEU A 581 -23.51 3.04 7.05
CA LEU A 581 -22.69 2.63 5.91
C LEU A 581 -23.56 1.91 4.88
N ASP A 582 -23.07 1.89 3.64
CA ASP A 582 -23.73 1.18 2.56
C ASP A 582 -22.65 0.70 1.57
N ALA A 583 -23.07 -0.17 0.66
CA ALA A 583 -22.16 -0.73 -0.35
C ALA A 583 -22.97 -1.19 -1.56
N GLU A 584 -22.28 -1.42 -2.66
CA GLU A 584 -22.86 -1.99 -3.87
C GLU A 584 -21.99 -3.17 -4.32
N TYR A 585 -22.63 -4.18 -4.94
CA TYR A 585 -21.88 -5.27 -5.53
C TYR A 585 -22.23 -5.44 -7.01
N GLN A 586 -21.31 -5.98 -7.75
CA GLN A 586 -21.50 -6.37 -9.15
C GLN A 586 -20.93 -7.77 -9.34
N VAL A 587 -21.56 -8.51 -10.26
CA VAL A 587 -21.16 -9.88 -10.63
C VAL A 587 -20.76 -9.89 -12.09
N GLY A 588 -19.61 -10.47 -12.40
CA GLY A 588 -19.12 -10.54 -13.77
C GLY A 588 -18.05 -11.61 -13.94
N ASP A 589 -17.39 -11.59 -15.06
CA ASP A 589 -16.31 -12.53 -15.36
C ASP A 589 -14.92 -11.90 -15.23
N THR A 590 -14.86 -10.56 -15.22
CA THR A 590 -13.60 -9.81 -15.12
C THR A 590 -13.73 -8.64 -14.18
N TRP A 591 -12.59 -8.12 -13.73
CA TRP A 591 -12.54 -6.93 -12.86
C TRP A 591 -13.15 -5.70 -13.55
N ALA A 592 -13.06 -5.60 -14.87
CA ALA A 592 -13.68 -4.49 -15.61
C ALA A 592 -15.21 -4.48 -15.45
N GLU A 593 -15.83 -5.65 -15.26
CA GLU A 593 -17.29 -5.79 -15.10
C GLU A 593 -17.75 -5.58 -13.65
N THR A 594 -16.83 -5.61 -12.69
CA THR A 594 -17.16 -5.60 -11.25
C THR A 594 -16.69 -4.35 -10.53
N HIS A 595 -16.22 -3.33 -11.28
CA HIS A 595 -15.86 -2.03 -10.68
C HIS A 595 -15.98 -0.89 -11.71
#